data_831c8143c4a4d0a4e815cc922de1bf55
#
_entry.id   831c8143c4a4d0a4e815cc922de1bf55
#
_cell.length_a   1.000
_cell.length_b   1.000
_cell.length_c   1.000
_cell.angle_alpha   90.00
_cell.angle_beta   90.00
_cell.angle_gamma   90.00
#
_symmetry.space_group_name_H-M   'P 1'
#
loop_
_entity.id
_entity.type
_entity.pdbx_description
1 polymer ?
#
loop_
_entity_poly.entity_id
_entity_poly.type
_entity_poly.pdbx_seq_one_letter_code
_entity_poly.pdbx_strand_id
1 'polypeptide(L)'
;MLRMQAVSRQARPSPFGGTGEGERRSPVEIVATMGTYLTRTHAAEVSGLRAGPFGRWADGVTAMRADCVAFAGHWRAHNEKVLQAPGPLWVVLGDSTAQGLGAPSPDGGYVGQVLDVLRHRTGRPWQVLNLSASGSLIRDVLNHQLPLLPASAELVTCGIGFNDILYTGPGKLFADLRALLAAVPDNTVVLDLPVPAGYAGLLGRASRPYVARINRTLHEAAAARGLPVAEVSTHFQPPWTGKFASDCFHPSQDGYRDWTRALLAVL
;
A
#
# COMPACT_ATOMS: atom_id res chain seq x y z
N MET A 1 40.61 -9.81 8.28
CA MET A 1 40.70 -8.45 7.70
C MET A 1 40.34 -8.53 6.21
N LEU A 2 39.09 -8.32 5.84
CA LEU A 2 38.66 -8.21 4.45
C LEU A 2 38.19 -6.76 4.22
N ARG A 3 38.91 -6.07 3.35
CA ARG A 3 38.58 -4.70 2.93
C ARG A 3 37.39 -4.74 1.96
N MET A 4 36.28 -4.12 2.35
CA MET A 4 35.21 -3.77 1.41
C MET A 4 35.67 -2.59 0.55
N GLN A 5 35.85 -2.83 -0.73
CA GLN A 5 36.03 -1.76 -1.73
C GLN A 5 34.66 -1.17 -2.07
N ALA A 6 34.50 0.13 -1.80
CA ALA A 6 33.37 0.92 -2.23
C ALA A 6 33.44 1.13 -3.76
N VAL A 7 32.50 0.55 -4.49
CA VAL A 7 32.30 0.82 -5.93
C VAL A 7 31.40 2.05 -6.07
N SER A 8 32.04 3.17 -6.41
CA SER A 8 31.34 4.39 -6.83
C SER A 8 30.60 4.14 -8.14
N ARG A 9 29.26 4.05 -8.09
CA ARG A 9 28.42 4.05 -9.30
C ARG A 9 28.00 5.48 -9.62
N GLN A 10 28.48 6.00 -10.73
CA GLN A 10 28.01 7.26 -11.34
C GLN A 10 26.52 7.14 -11.67
N ALA A 11 25.73 8.09 -11.19
CA ALA A 11 24.30 8.21 -11.51
C ALA A 11 24.11 8.49 -13.00
N ARG A 12 23.28 7.70 -13.66
CA ARG A 12 22.80 7.99 -15.02
C ARG A 12 21.71 9.06 -14.97
N PRO A 13 21.66 10.03 -15.91
CA PRO A 13 20.61 11.04 -15.91
C PRO A 13 19.25 10.43 -16.22
N SER A 14 18.22 10.92 -15.50
CA SER A 14 16.81 10.57 -15.68
C SER A 14 16.32 11.00 -17.08
N PRO A 15 15.48 10.19 -17.77
CA PRO A 15 14.92 10.53 -19.06
C PRO A 15 13.84 11.62 -19.05
N PHE A 16 13.49 12.14 -17.87
CA PHE A 16 12.60 13.30 -17.73
C PHE A 16 13.42 14.54 -17.41
N GLY A 17 14.13 15.05 -18.43
CA GLY A 17 14.81 16.35 -18.42
C GLY A 17 13.81 17.51 -18.40
N GLY A 18 13.20 17.76 -17.26
CA GLY A 18 12.53 19.01 -16.92
C GLY A 18 13.43 19.75 -15.94
N THR A 19 14.14 20.78 -16.40
CA THR A 19 14.75 21.81 -15.56
C THR A 19 13.64 22.68 -14.99
N GLY A 20 12.93 22.16 -14.01
CA GLY A 20 12.05 22.91 -13.13
C GLY A 20 12.48 22.55 -11.73
N GLU A 21 12.93 23.52 -10.96
CA GLU A 21 12.91 23.45 -9.51
C GLU A 21 11.46 23.19 -9.10
N GLY A 22 11.10 21.92 -8.96
CA GLY A 22 9.80 21.51 -8.48
C GLY A 22 9.64 22.12 -7.09
N GLU A 23 8.80 23.14 -6.97
CA GLU A 23 8.40 23.75 -5.70
C GLU A 23 8.08 22.63 -4.72
N ARG A 24 8.93 22.49 -3.70
CA ARG A 24 8.74 21.47 -2.65
C ARG A 24 7.49 21.87 -1.90
N ARG A 25 6.43 21.07 -2.08
CA ARG A 25 5.18 21.31 -1.36
C ARG A 25 5.44 21.32 0.14
N SER A 26 4.87 22.30 0.81
CA SER A 26 4.95 22.39 2.27
C SER A 26 4.17 21.24 2.91
N PRO A 27 4.50 20.84 4.14
CA PRO A 27 3.72 19.86 4.90
C PRO A 27 2.21 20.16 4.92
N VAL A 28 1.85 21.44 5.02
CA VAL A 28 0.45 21.89 5.02
C VAL A 28 -0.23 21.64 3.68
N GLU A 29 0.44 21.89 2.57
CA GLU A 29 -0.08 21.61 1.21
C GLU A 29 -0.23 20.13 0.96
N ILE A 30 0.69 19.29 1.46
CA ILE A 30 0.59 17.84 1.40
C ILE A 30 -0.69 17.37 2.09
N VAL A 31 -0.92 17.80 3.33
CA VAL A 31 -2.11 17.41 4.12
C VAL A 31 -3.41 17.92 3.50
N ALA A 32 -3.44 19.17 3.03
CA ALA A 32 -4.61 19.75 2.37
C ALA A 32 -4.96 19.00 1.08
N THR A 33 -3.96 18.67 0.25
CA THR A 33 -4.15 17.90 -0.99
C THR A 33 -4.64 16.48 -0.70
N MET A 34 -4.08 15.83 0.31
CA MET A 34 -4.54 14.52 0.79
C MET A 34 -5.99 14.56 1.25
N GLY A 35 -6.39 15.56 2.04
CA GLY A 35 -7.76 15.70 2.52
C GLY A 35 -8.77 15.75 1.38
N THR A 36 -8.45 16.48 0.33
CA THR A 36 -9.31 16.57 -0.88
C THR A 36 -9.34 15.25 -1.65
N TYR A 37 -8.22 14.56 -1.80
CA TYR A 37 -8.13 13.26 -2.48
C TYR A 37 -8.92 12.18 -1.72
N LEU A 38 -8.71 12.04 -0.43
CA LEU A 38 -9.39 11.07 0.43
C LEU A 38 -10.92 11.26 0.40
N THR A 39 -11.39 12.51 0.42
CA THR A 39 -12.83 12.82 0.37
C THR A 39 -13.46 12.45 -0.98
N ARG A 40 -12.75 12.63 -2.10
CA ARG A 40 -13.24 12.30 -3.45
C ARG A 40 -13.32 10.79 -3.69
N THR A 41 -12.34 10.03 -3.24
CA THR A 41 -12.29 8.57 -3.44
C THR A 41 -13.44 7.88 -2.69
N HIS A 42 -13.76 8.32 -1.48
CA HIS A 42 -14.88 7.79 -0.70
C HIS A 42 -16.26 8.03 -1.32
N ALA A 43 -16.48 9.18 -1.95
CA ALA A 43 -17.77 9.50 -2.58
C ALA A 43 -18.08 8.59 -3.78
N ALA A 44 -17.09 8.14 -4.53
CA ALA A 44 -17.27 7.29 -5.71
C ALA A 44 -17.55 5.82 -5.35
N GLU A 45 -16.92 5.27 -4.31
CA GLU A 45 -17.08 3.88 -3.90
C GLU A 45 -18.44 3.59 -3.23
N VAL A 46 -18.98 4.56 -2.47
CA VAL A 46 -20.25 4.41 -1.78
C VAL A 46 -21.44 4.26 -2.76
N SER A 47 -21.31 4.76 -4.00
CA SER A 47 -22.42 4.74 -4.98
C SER A 47 -22.50 3.45 -5.81
N GLY A 48 -21.47 2.60 -5.86
CA GLY A 48 -21.37 1.46 -6.79
C GLY A 48 -21.84 0.10 -6.27
N LEU A 49 -21.90 -0.12 -4.97
CA LEU A 49 -22.26 -1.41 -4.36
C LEU A 49 -23.73 -1.41 -3.91
N ARG A 50 -24.65 -1.75 -4.82
CA ARG A 50 -26.03 -2.05 -4.47
C ARG A 50 -26.12 -3.44 -3.83
N ALA A 51 -26.85 -3.53 -2.72
CA ALA A 51 -27.12 -4.76 -1.99
C ALA A 51 -27.76 -5.82 -2.93
N GLY A 52 -27.02 -6.93 -3.15
CA GLY A 52 -27.55 -8.15 -3.73
C GLY A 52 -28.27 -8.99 -2.65
N PRO A 53 -28.90 -10.14 -3.03
CA PRO A 53 -29.78 -10.93 -2.15
C PRO A 53 -29.10 -11.64 -0.97
N PHE A 54 -27.89 -11.33 -0.63
CA PHE A 54 -27.09 -11.97 0.43
C PHE A 54 -26.92 -11.01 1.63
N GLY A 55 -27.94 -10.93 2.51
CA GLY A 55 -28.03 -9.98 3.63
C GLY A 55 -26.79 -9.94 4.56
N ARG A 56 -26.14 -11.07 4.86
CA ARG A 56 -24.93 -11.11 5.73
C ARG A 56 -23.72 -10.42 5.09
N TRP A 57 -23.66 -10.42 3.76
CA TRP A 57 -22.62 -9.73 3.00
C TRP A 57 -22.88 -8.21 2.97
N ALA A 58 -24.15 -7.81 2.89
CA ALA A 58 -24.57 -6.41 2.93
C ALA A 58 -24.21 -5.72 4.25
N ASP A 59 -24.36 -6.42 5.38
CA ASP A 59 -24.04 -5.89 6.71
C ASP A 59 -22.52 -5.69 6.88
N GLY A 60 -21.70 -6.64 6.42
CA GLY A 60 -20.25 -6.54 6.40
C GLY A 60 -19.74 -5.38 5.52
N VAL A 61 -20.33 -5.20 4.36
CA VAL A 61 -20.00 -4.09 3.45
C VAL A 61 -20.41 -2.74 4.04
N THR A 62 -21.54 -2.67 4.74
CA THR A 62 -22.00 -1.43 5.39
C THR A 62 -21.09 -1.04 6.55
N ALA A 63 -20.72 -2.01 7.40
CA ALA A 63 -19.75 -1.79 8.47
C ALA A 63 -18.39 -1.32 7.91
N MET A 64 -17.89 -1.99 6.86
CA MET A 64 -16.64 -1.65 6.21
C MET A 64 -16.63 -0.22 5.62
N ARG A 65 -17.77 0.30 5.15
CA ARG A 65 -17.89 1.69 4.70
C ARG A 65 -17.71 2.70 5.82
N ALA A 66 -18.28 2.41 6.99
CA ALA A 66 -18.09 3.26 8.17
C ALA A 66 -16.60 3.26 8.60
N ASP A 67 -15.96 2.10 8.57
CA ASP A 67 -14.54 1.95 8.88
C ASP A 67 -13.65 2.69 7.88
N CYS A 68 -13.97 2.69 6.58
CA CYS A 68 -13.24 3.48 5.59
C CYS A 68 -13.17 4.97 5.96
N VAL A 69 -14.29 5.55 6.38
CA VAL A 69 -14.34 6.97 6.78
C VAL A 69 -13.56 7.21 8.08
N ALA A 70 -13.74 6.33 9.06
CA ALA A 70 -13.07 6.44 10.35
C ALA A 70 -11.55 6.30 10.21
N PHE A 71 -11.08 5.31 9.42
CA PHE A 71 -9.65 5.05 9.22
C PHE A 71 -8.98 6.15 8.39
N ALA A 72 -9.67 6.66 7.36
CA ALA A 72 -9.18 7.82 6.61
C ALA A 72 -9.06 9.07 7.50
N GLY A 73 -10.03 9.31 8.39
CA GLY A 73 -10.00 10.39 9.38
C GLY A 73 -8.83 10.25 10.36
N HIS A 74 -8.60 9.02 10.87
CA HIS A 74 -7.46 8.71 11.73
C HIS A 74 -6.13 9.02 11.05
N TRP A 75 -5.89 8.47 9.85
CA TRP A 75 -4.63 8.70 9.13
C TRP A 75 -4.41 10.16 8.76
N ARG A 76 -5.46 10.90 8.42
CA ARG A 76 -5.34 12.34 8.20
C ARG A 76 -4.84 13.06 9.45
N ALA A 77 -5.48 12.85 10.60
CA ALA A 77 -5.10 13.47 11.87
C ALA A 77 -3.71 13.02 12.35
N HIS A 78 -3.33 11.76 12.05
CA HIS A 78 -1.99 11.23 12.32
C HIS A 78 -0.94 11.92 11.44
N ASN A 79 -1.16 12.02 10.15
CA ASN A 79 -0.24 12.62 9.19
C ASN A 79 0.05 14.10 9.48
N GLU A 80 -0.95 14.86 9.95
CA GLU A 80 -0.78 16.24 10.38
C GLU A 80 0.27 16.38 11.49
N LYS A 81 0.29 15.44 12.43
CA LYS A 81 1.25 15.42 13.55
C LYS A 81 2.63 14.96 13.11
N VAL A 82 2.68 13.93 12.24
CA VAL A 82 3.93 13.30 11.79
C VAL A 82 4.81 14.25 11.00
N LEU A 83 4.23 15.10 10.17
CA LEU A 83 4.99 16.06 9.36
C LEU A 83 5.73 17.12 10.19
N GLN A 84 5.41 17.24 11.49
CA GLN A 84 6.06 18.15 12.43
C GLN A 84 6.96 17.39 13.44
N ALA A 85 6.91 16.07 13.44
CA ALA A 85 7.63 15.25 14.41
C ALA A 85 9.08 14.96 13.94
N PRO A 86 10.06 14.93 14.85
CA PRO A 86 11.41 14.51 14.52
C PRO A 86 11.49 12.99 14.36
N GLY A 87 12.44 12.52 13.56
CA GLY A 87 12.75 11.10 13.41
C GLY A 87 12.77 10.62 11.95
N PRO A 88 13.16 9.37 11.73
CA PRO A 88 13.14 8.76 10.42
C PRO A 88 11.70 8.62 9.92
N LEU A 89 11.49 8.91 8.64
CA LEU A 89 10.17 8.92 8.03
C LEU A 89 9.97 7.71 7.12
N TRP A 90 8.98 6.91 7.44
CA TRP A 90 8.43 5.87 6.57
C TRP A 90 7.18 6.39 5.87
N VAL A 91 7.15 6.35 4.54
CA VAL A 91 5.97 6.74 3.74
C VAL A 91 5.30 5.48 3.18
N VAL A 92 3.98 5.42 3.34
CA VAL A 92 3.17 4.28 2.90
C VAL A 92 2.27 4.72 1.75
N LEU A 93 2.41 4.06 0.61
CA LEU A 93 1.57 4.20 -0.57
C LEU A 93 0.69 2.94 -0.71
N GLY A 94 -0.56 3.12 -1.13
CA GLY A 94 -1.43 1.95 -1.29
C GLY A 94 -2.92 2.26 -1.23
N ASP A 95 -3.67 1.24 -0.79
CA ASP A 95 -5.13 1.24 -0.73
C ASP A 95 -5.66 1.01 0.70
N SER A 96 -6.84 0.42 0.81
CA SER A 96 -7.51 0.10 2.07
C SER A 96 -6.71 -0.83 2.98
N THR A 97 -5.91 -1.73 2.42
CA THR A 97 -5.06 -2.64 3.21
C THR A 97 -3.96 -1.88 3.94
N ALA A 98 -3.39 -0.85 3.30
CA ALA A 98 -2.41 0.04 3.90
C ALA A 98 -3.03 0.99 4.95
N GLN A 99 -4.33 1.24 4.89
CA GLN A 99 -5.06 1.92 5.96
C GLN A 99 -5.37 1.00 7.14
N GLY A 100 -5.27 -0.32 6.95
CA GLY A 100 -5.53 -1.32 7.99
C GLY A 100 -6.99 -1.78 8.04
N LEU A 101 -7.80 -1.54 6.98
CA LEU A 101 -9.19 -1.97 6.96
C LEU A 101 -9.30 -3.47 7.25
N GLY A 102 -10.31 -3.83 8.04
CA GLY A 102 -10.51 -5.20 8.51
C GLY A 102 -9.88 -5.50 9.87
N ALA A 103 -8.91 -4.69 10.33
CA ALA A 103 -8.45 -4.73 11.71
C ALA A 103 -9.40 -3.94 12.64
N PRO A 104 -9.40 -4.18 13.97
CA PRO A 104 -10.22 -3.44 14.93
C PRO A 104 -9.88 -1.94 15.02
N SER A 105 -8.68 -1.56 14.61
CA SER A 105 -8.20 -0.18 14.55
C SER A 105 -7.15 -0.03 13.46
N PRO A 106 -6.86 1.20 12.96
CA PRO A 106 -5.80 1.44 11.98
C PRO A 106 -4.43 0.89 12.41
N ASP A 107 -4.09 1.00 13.69
CA ASP A 107 -2.84 0.48 14.26
C ASP A 107 -2.78 -1.06 14.28
N GLY A 108 -3.93 -1.73 14.23
CA GLY A 108 -4.03 -3.19 14.10
C GLY A 108 -3.69 -3.71 12.70
N GLY A 109 -3.63 -2.84 11.69
CA GLY A 109 -3.18 -3.16 10.35
C GLY A 109 -1.66 -3.40 10.27
N TYR A 110 -1.16 -3.89 9.12
CA TYR A 110 0.27 -4.18 8.97
C TYR A 110 1.15 -2.94 9.15
N VAL A 111 0.67 -1.75 8.82
CA VAL A 111 1.43 -0.50 8.96
C VAL A 111 1.72 -0.20 10.43
N GLY A 112 0.71 -0.25 11.31
CA GLY A 112 0.90 -0.07 12.75
C GLY A 112 1.79 -1.15 13.34
N GLN A 113 1.55 -2.42 13.01
CA GLN A 113 2.36 -3.55 13.50
C GLN A 113 3.83 -3.44 13.09
N VAL A 114 4.14 -3.06 11.85
CA VAL A 114 5.52 -2.87 11.37
C VAL A 114 6.17 -1.67 12.04
N LEU A 115 5.44 -0.56 12.20
CA LEU A 115 5.95 0.63 12.88
C LEU A 115 6.43 0.33 14.29
N ASP A 116 5.63 -0.43 15.06
CA ASP A 116 5.99 -0.85 16.42
C ASP A 116 7.27 -1.69 16.43
N VAL A 117 7.40 -2.64 15.50
CA VAL A 117 8.60 -3.46 15.38
C VAL A 117 9.82 -2.64 14.96
N LEU A 118 9.68 -1.71 14.01
CA LEU A 118 10.77 -0.83 13.59
C LEU A 118 11.28 0.02 14.75
N ARG A 119 10.38 0.62 15.52
CA ARG A 119 10.73 1.39 16.72
C ARG A 119 11.48 0.55 17.75
N HIS A 120 10.95 -0.65 18.01
CA HIS A 120 11.56 -1.57 18.98
C HIS A 120 12.94 -2.07 18.53
N ARG A 121 13.07 -2.52 17.26
CA ARG A 121 14.33 -3.11 16.75
C ARG A 121 15.45 -2.08 16.60
N THR A 122 15.11 -0.87 16.19
CA THR A 122 16.12 0.16 15.87
C THR A 122 16.38 1.15 17.00
N GLY A 123 15.50 1.22 18.01
CA GLY A 123 15.53 2.25 19.04
C GLY A 123 15.32 3.68 18.51
N ARG A 124 14.97 3.84 17.22
CA ARG A 124 14.74 5.14 16.58
C ARG A 124 13.25 5.50 16.64
N PRO A 125 12.91 6.80 16.80
CA PRO A 125 11.52 7.26 16.86
C PRO A 125 10.89 7.35 15.46
N TRP A 126 10.76 6.22 14.78
CA TRP A 126 10.16 6.14 13.44
C TRP A 126 8.79 6.79 13.40
N GLN A 127 8.58 7.62 12.39
CA GLN A 127 7.30 8.21 12.04
C GLN A 127 6.77 7.56 10.76
N VAL A 128 5.45 7.42 10.65
CA VAL A 128 4.82 6.90 9.43
C VAL A 128 3.89 7.95 8.82
N LEU A 129 4.13 8.31 7.56
CA LEU A 129 3.23 9.13 6.75
C LEU A 129 2.44 8.20 5.84
N ASN A 130 1.17 7.97 6.15
CA ASN A 130 0.32 7.08 5.38
C ASN A 130 -0.47 7.86 4.32
N LEU A 131 -0.04 7.77 3.06
CA LEU A 131 -0.66 8.42 1.90
C LEU A 131 -1.71 7.53 1.22
N SER A 132 -1.93 6.32 1.71
CA SER A 132 -2.88 5.38 1.12
C SER A 132 -4.32 5.86 1.22
N ALA A 133 -5.17 5.42 0.31
CA ALA A 133 -6.59 5.68 0.33
C ALA A 133 -7.38 4.44 -0.09
N SER A 134 -8.45 4.14 0.64
CA SER A 134 -9.33 3.00 0.32
C SER A 134 -9.83 3.09 -1.13
N GLY A 135 -9.82 1.95 -1.84
CA GLY A 135 -10.26 1.85 -3.23
C GLY A 135 -9.29 2.40 -4.27
N SER A 136 -8.13 2.90 -3.87
CA SER A 136 -7.12 3.37 -4.82
C SER A 136 -6.76 2.30 -5.84
N LEU A 137 -6.56 2.74 -7.06
CA LEU A 137 -5.97 1.98 -8.15
C LEU A 137 -4.49 2.38 -8.33
N ILE A 138 -3.74 1.60 -9.10
CA ILE A 138 -2.33 1.90 -9.40
C ILE A 138 -2.16 3.33 -9.96
N ARG A 139 -3.06 3.76 -10.86
CA ARG A 139 -3.06 5.12 -11.40
C ARG A 139 -3.28 6.21 -10.35
N ASP A 140 -4.01 5.89 -9.26
CA ASP A 140 -4.26 6.86 -8.19
C ASP A 140 -3.00 7.05 -7.34
N VAL A 141 -2.23 5.98 -7.13
CA VAL A 141 -0.90 6.09 -6.52
C VAL A 141 0.02 6.97 -7.38
N LEU A 142 0.08 6.72 -8.70
CA LEU A 142 0.89 7.50 -9.63
C LEU A 142 0.53 8.99 -9.63
N ASN A 143 -0.77 9.31 -9.68
CA ASN A 143 -1.24 10.67 -9.92
C ASN A 143 -1.47 11.48 -8.64
N HIS A 144 -1.68 10.82 -7.49
CA HIS A 144 -2.13 11.50 -6.27
C HIS A 144 -1.26 11.21 -5.04
N GLN A 145 -0.69 10.00 -4.90
CA GLN A 145 0.12 9.67 -3.72
C GLN A 145 1.60 9.97 -3.94
N LEU A 146 2.19 9.49 -5.05
CA LEU A 146 3.60 9.73 -5.40
C LEU A 146 3.98 11.22 -5.45
N PRO A 147 3.16 12.13 -6.03
CA PRO A 147 3.48 13.56 -6.05
C PRO A 147 3.53 14.22 -4.67
N LEU A 148 3.03 13.55 -3.63
CA LEU A 148 3.05 14.02 -2.24
C LEU A 148 4.21 13.46 -1.43
N LEU A 149 5.06 12.63 -2.03
CA LEU A 149 6.15 11.97 -1.34
C LEU A 149 7.23 13.00 -0.94
N PRO A 150 7.52 13.17 0.36
CA PRO A 150 8.57 14.07 0.80
C PRO A 150 9.97 13.50 0.50
N ALA A 151 10.90 14.37 0.13
CA ALA A 151 12.28 13.97 -0.14
C ALA A 151 13.02 13.41 1.09
N SER A 152 12.49 13.65 2.29
CA SER A 152 13.02 13.14 3.57
C SER A 152 12.61 11.71 3.90
N ALA A 153 11.83 11.03 3.04
CA ALA A 153 11.44 9.65 3.28
C ALA A 153 12.68 8.72 3.31
N GLU A 154 12.94 8.09 4.46
CA GLU A 154 14.01 7.09 4.59
C GLU A 154 13.56 5.71 4.08
N LEU A 155 12.26 5.41 4.18
CA LEU A 155 11.65 4.18 3.70
C LEU A 155 10.34 4.54 2.98
N VAL A 156 10.10 3.92 1.85
CA VAL A 156 8.80 3.96 1.15
C VAL A 156 8.29 2.53 1.01
N THR A 157 7.01 2.29 1.24
CA THR A 157 6.37 1.02 0.91
C THR A 157 5.20 1.25 -0.02
N CYS A 158 4.98 0.34 -0.98
CA CYS A 158 3.90 0.43 -1.94
C CYS A 158 3.20 -0.93 -2.09
N GLY A 159 1.96 -1.01 -1.59
CA GLY A 159 1.09 -2.18 -1.73
C GLY A 159 -0.20 -1.79 -2.45
N ILE A 160 -0.35 -2.18 -3.73
CA ILE A 160 -1.47 -1.74 -4.60
C ILE A 160 -1.71 -2.74 -5.72
N GLY A 161 -2.91 -2.74 -6.29
CA GLY A 161 -3.23 -3.46 -7.52
C GLY A 161 -4.37 -4.47 -7.37
N PHE A 162 -4.83 -4.75 -6.15
CA PHE A 162 -5.94 -5.68 -5.97
C PHE A 162 -7.27 -5.10 -6.50
N ASN A 163 -7.51 -3.81 -6.29
CA ASN A 163 -8.67 -3.10 -6.85
C ASN A 163 -8.61 -3.06 -8.39
N ASP A 164 -7.41 -2.96 -8.96
CA ASP A 164 -7.22 -2.97 -10.41
C ASP A 164 -7.70 -4.26 -11.09
N ILE A 165 -7.65 -5.40 -10.37
CA ILE A 165 -8.20 -6.68 -10.87
C ILE A 165 -9.70 -6.56 -11.18
N LEU A 166 -10.42 -5.74 -10.39
CA LEU A 166 -11.87 -5.58 -10.50
C LEU A 166 -12.27 -4.43 -11.43
N TYR A 167 -11.48 -3.35 -11.49
CA TYR A 167 -11.88 -2.09 -12.08
C TYR A 167 -11.02 -1.63 -13.26
N THR A 168 -9.90 -2.33 -13.54
CA THR A 168 -8.98 -1.95 -14.62
C THR A 168 -8.86 -3.08 -15.63
N GLY A 169 -8.97 -2.79 -16.93
CA GLY A 169 -8.74 -3.79 -17.97
C GLY A 169 -7.29 -4.29 -17.95
N PRO A 170 -7.05 -5.60 -18.29
CA PRO A 170 -5.73 -6.23 -18.15
C PRO A 170 -4.59 -5.47 -18.81
N GLY A 171 -4.76 -4.98 -20.04
CA GLY A 171 -3.72 -4.24 -20.75
C GLY A 171 -3.28 -2.97 -20.01
N LYS A 172 -4.26 -2.22 -19.50
CA LYS A 172 -4.00 -1.01 -18.73
C LYS A 172 -3.39 -1.31 -17.37
N LEU A 173 -3.86 -2.34 -16.66
CA LEU A 173 -3.29 -2.75 -15.37
C LEU A 173 -1.79 -3.01 -15.49
N PHE A 174 -1.36 -3.81 -16.48
CA PHE A 174 0.07 -4.11 -16.65
C PHE A 174 0.88 -2.91 -17.09
N ALA A 175 0.30 -1.98 -17.88
CA ALA A 175 0.96 -0.73 -18.25
C ALA A 175 1.15 0.19 -17.03
N ASP A 176 0.08 0.39 -16.26
CA ASP A 176 0.09 1.22 -15.05
C ASP A 176 1.06 0.64 -13.99
N LEU A 177 1.10 -0.70 -13.83
CA LEU A 177 2.02 -1.37 -12.90
C LEU A 177 3.49 -1.12 -13.26
N ARG A 178 3.85 -1.26 -14.53
CA ARG A 178 5.21 -0.96 -14.99
C ARG A 178 5.56 0.52 -14.83
N ALA A 179 4.61 1.42 -15.13
CA ALA A 179 4.79 2.85 -14.93
C ALA A 179 5.01 3.20 -13.45
N LEU A 180 4.23 2.59 -12.55
CA LEU A 180 4.40 2.78 -11.11
C LEU A 180 5.79 2.34 -10.65
N LEU A 181 6.21 1.12 -11.01
CA LEU A 181 7.51 0.58 -10.62
C LEU A 181 8.68 1.35 -11.25
N ALA A 182 8.47 2.01 -12.38
CA ALA A 182 9.45 2.93 -12.97
C ALA A 182 9.52 4.27 -12.21
N ALA A 183 8.43 4.71 -11.58
CA ALA A 183 8.30 6.04 -10.96
C ALA A 183 8.62 6.08 -9.46
N VAL A 184 8.44 4.98 -8.73
CA VAL A 184 8.75 4.94 -7.28
C VAL A 184 10.25 5.14 -7.02
N PRO A 185 10.65 5.79 -5.91
CA PRO A 185 12.06 5.97 -5.56
C PRO A 185 12.78 4.65 -5.24
N ASP A 186 14.12 4.66 -5.28
CA ASP A 186 14.95 3.46 -5.09
C ASP A 186 14.91 2.88 -3.66
N ASN A 187 14.49 3.66 -2.67
CA ASN A 187 14.26 3.22 -1.28
C ASN A 187 12.85 2.65 -1.05
N THR A 188 12.17 2.19 -2.13
CA THR A 188 10.83 1.62 -2.05
C THR A 188 10.88 0.10 -1.90
N VAL A 189 10.16 -0.42 -0.91
CA VAL A 189 9.77 -1.83 -0.82
C VAL A 189 8.39 -2.00 -1.43
N VAL A 190 8.27 -2.87 -2.43
CA VAL A 190 6.99 -3.17 -3.09
C VAL A 190 6.37 -4.41 -2.44
N LEU A 191 5.07 -4.40 -2.20
CA LEU A 191 4.35 -5.58 -1.72
C LEU A 191 3.69 -6.26 -2.91
N ASP A 192 3.89 -7.58 -3.05
CA ASP A 192 3.17 -8.36 -4.04
C ASP A 192 1.73 -8.66 -3.57
N LEU A 193 0.88 -9.11 -4.50
CA LEU A 193 -0.53 -9.36 -4.20
C LEU A 193 -0.71 -10.73 -3.54
N PRO A 194 -1.54 -10.81 -2.48
CA PRO A 194 -1.88 -12.09 -1.87
C PRO A 194 -2.57 -13.00 -2.89
N VAL A 195 -2.31 -14.29 -2.79
CA VAL A 195 -3.01 -15.27 -3.63
C VAL A 195 -4.46 -15.37 -3.16
N PRO A 196 -5.46 -15.19 -4.05
CA PRO A 196 -6.87 -15.15 -3.67
C PRO A 196 -7.44 -16.54 -3.32
N ALA A 197 -6.74 -17.29 -2.49
CA ALA A 197 -7.11 -18.66 -2.11
C ALA A 197 -8.17 -18.71 -1.02
N GLY A 198 -8.32 -17.64 -0.24
CA GLY A 198 -9.34 -17.47 0.79
C GLY A 198 -10.65 -16.91 0.25
N TYR A 199 -10.62 -16.29 -0.92
CA TYR A 199 -11.81 -15.73 -1.55
C TYR A 199 -12.68 -16.84 -2.15
N ALA A 200 -13.83 -17.02 -1.55
CA ALA A 200 -14.99 -17.78 -2.01
C ALA A 200 -14.79 -18.71 -3.22
N GLY A 201 -14.41 -19.93 -2.98
CA GLY A 201 -14.69 -21.05 -3.86
C GLY A 201 -14.08 -20.98 -5.27
N LEU A 202 -14.95 -21.14 -6.28
CA LEU A 202 -14.55 -21.29 -7.68
C LEU A 202 -13.92 -20.02 -8.29
N LEU A 203 -14.42 -18.84 -7.93
CA LEU A 203 -13.92 -17.55 -8.43
C LEU A 203 -12.50 -17.25 -7.95
N GLY A 204 -12.20 -17.52 -6.68
CA GLY A 204 -10.85 -17.38 -6.15
C GLY A 204 -9.85 -18.31 -6.83
N ARG A 205 -10.26 -19.53 -7.16
CA ARG A 205 -9.42 -20.47 -7.91
C ARG A 205 -9.19 -20.02 -9.35
N ALA A 206 -10.23 -19.48 -10.02
CA ALA A 206 -10.14 -19.00 -11.40
C ALA A 206 -9.25 -17.74 -11.53
N SER A 207 -9.17 -16.88 -10.50
CA SER A 207 -8.35 -15.69 -10.54
C SER A 207 -6.86 -15.91 -10.23
N ARG A 208 -6.48 -17.07 -9.67
CA ARG A 208 -5.09 -17.40 -9.32
C ARG A 208 -4.07 -17.21 -10.47
N PRO A 209 -4.31 -17.72 -11.69
CA PRO A 209 -3.35 -17.54 -12.80
C PRO A 209 -3.16 -16.06 -13.16
N TYR A 210 -4.23 -15.26 -13.02
CA TYR A 210 -4.17 -13.83 -13.31
C TYR A 210 -3.35 -13.09 -12.26
N VAL A 211 -3.60 -13.33 -10.97
CA VAL A 211 -2.79 -12.75 -9.88
C VAL A 211 -1.34 -13.20 -9.96
N ALA A 212 -1.08 -14.47 -10.27
CA ALA A 212 0.27 -14.98 -10.46
C ALA A 212 1.00 -14.26 -11.61
N ARG A 213 0.27 -13.90 -12.68
CA ARG A 213 0.84 -13.11 -13.79
C ARG A 213 1.14 -11.67 -13.37
N ILE A 214 0.25 -11.06 -12.57
CA ILE A 214 0.49 -9.71 -12.03
C ILE A 214 1.74 -9.73 -11.15
N ASN A 215 1.83 -10.66 -10.19
CA ASN A 215 2.98 -10.77 -9.30
C ASN A 215 4.28 -11.03 -10.08
N ARG A 216 4.26 -11.89 -11.08
CA ARG A 216 5.44 -12.10 -11.95
C ARG A 216 5.89 -10.80 -12.62
N THR A 217 4.96 -10.03 -13.21
CA THR A 217 5.28 -8.73 -13.81
C THR A 217 5.83 -7.74 -12.79
N LEU A 218 5.27 -7.74 -11.57
CA LEU A 218 5.75 -6.91 -10.45
C LEU A 218 7.19 -7.29 -10.08
N HIS A 219 7.47 -8.58 -9.86
CA HIS A 219 8.79 -9.07 -9.51
C HIS A 219 9.84 -8.79 -10.60
N GLU A 220 9.49 -9.02 -11.88
CA GLU A 220 10.38 -8.71 -13.01
C GLU A 220 10.71 -7.22 -13.07
N ALA A 221 9.72 -6.34 -12.94
CA ALA A 221 9.92 -4.91 -13.00
C ALA A 221 10.65 -4.36 -11.76
N ALA A 222 10.37 -4.89 -10.58
CA ALA A 222 11.08 -4.55 -9.34
C ALA A 222 12.55 -4.99 -9.42
N ALA A 223 12.81 -6.22 -9.86
CA ALA A 223 14.17 -6.74 -10.03
C ALA A 223 15.00 -5.93 -11.01
N ALA A 224 14.40 -5.47 -12.12
CA ALA A 224 15.08 -4.61 -13.11
C ALA A 224 15.56 -3.27 -12.50
N ARG A 225 14.99 -2.85 -11.38
CA ARG A 225 15.35 -1.65 -10.62
C ARG A 225 16.08 -1.93 -9.31
N GLY A 226 16.24 -3.20 -8.94
CA GLY A 226 16.81 -3.58 -7.65
C GLY A 226 15.93 -3.24 -6.45
N LEU A 227 14.60 -3.10 -6.67
CA LEU A 227 13.65 -2.84 -5.59
C LEU A 227 13.35 -4.14 -4.84
N PRO A 228 13.42 -4.14 -3.49
CA PRO A 228 13.00 -5.30 -2.70
C PRO A 228 11.48 -5.51 -2.80
N VAL A 229 11.07 -6.80 -2.83
CA VAL A 229 9.66 -7.19 -2.84
C VAL A 229 9.34 -7.94 -1.55
N ALA A 230 8.36 -7.41 -0.80
CA ALA A 230 7.77 -8.11 0.33
C ALA A 230 6.74 -9.12 -0.21
N GLU A 231 7.05 -10.41 -0.08
CA GLU A 231 6.26 -11.50 -0.66
C GLU A 231 5.04 -11.84 0.20
N VAL A 232 4.03 -10.97 0.17
CA VAL A 232 2.74 -11.22 0.85
C VAL A 232 2.11 -12.50 0.33
N SER A 233 2.26 -12.78 -0.96
CA SER A 233 1.74 -13.99 -1.61
C SER A 233 2.27 -15.29 -0.98
N THR A 234 3.45 -15.30 -0.40
CA THR A 234 4.06 -16.48 0.23
C THR A 234 3.80 -16.53 1.74
N HIS A 235 3.60 -15.40 2.40
CA HIS A 235 3.37 -15.31 3.83
C HIS A 235 1.90 -15.43 4.22
N PHE A 236 0.99 -14.83 3.45
CA PHE A 236 -0.45 -14.89 3.68
C PHE A 236 -1.03 -16.18 3.12
N GLN A 237 -0.92 -17.26 3.88
CA GLN A 237 -1.22 -18.65 3.50
C GLN A 237 -2.19 -19.32 4.50
N PRO A 238 -2.81 -20.47 4.16
CA PRO A 238 -3.62 -21.24 5.10
C PRO A 238 -2.89 -21.54 6.42
N PRO A 239 -3.63 -21.77 7.53
CA PRO A 239 -5.08 -21.86 7.60
C PRO A 239 -5.74 -20.47 7.52
N TRP A 240 -6.94 -20.41 6.86
CA TRP A 240 -7.64 -19.12 6.63
C TRP A 240 -8.51 -18.68 7.81
N THR A 241 -8.76 -19.59 8.75
CA THR A 241 -9.57 -19.27 9.95
C THR A 241 -9.00 -18.09 10.70
N GLY A 242 -9.81 -17.07 10.89
CA GLY A 242 -9.46 -15.85 11.61
C GLY A 242 -8.62 -14.84 10.81
N LYS A 243 -8.20 -15.15 9.57
CA LYS A 243 -7.34 -14.24 8.78
C LYS A 243 -8.08 -13.18 7.98
N PHE A 244 -9.39 -13.31 7.83
CA PHE A 244 -10.23 -12.34 7.13
C PHE A 244 -11.17 -11.63 8.09
N ALA A 245 -11.48 -10.37 7.79
CA ALA A 245 -12.51 -9.60 8.44
C ALA A 245 -13.92 -10.11 8.06
N SER A 246 -14.96 -9.52 8.64
CA SER A 246 -16.36 -9.91 8.42
C SER A 246 -16.84 -9.76 6.98
N ASP A 247 -16.19 -8.91 6.17
CA ASP A 247 -16.44 -8.73 4.75
C ASP A 247 -15.86 -9.87 3.88
N CYS A 248 -15.11 -10.79 4.47
CA CYS A 248 -14.41 -11.88 3.79
C CYS A 248 -13.46 -11.41 2.68
N PHE A 249 -13.05 -10.16 2.71
CA PHE A 249 -12.19 -9.54 1.70
C PHE A 249 -10.91 -8.96 2.32
N HIS A 250 -11.03 -8.06 3.28
CA HIS A 250 -9.87 -7.48 3.95
C HIS A 250 -9.26 -8.46 4.95
N PRO A 251 -7.94 -8.42 5.16
CA PRO A 251 -7.31 -9.15 6.24
C PRO A 251 -7.84 -8.68 7.60
N SER A 252 -8.02 -9.59 8.53
CA SER A 252 -8.18 -9.26 9.95
C SER A 252 -6.84 -8.83 10.55
N GLN A 253 -6.83 -8.42 11.82
CA GLN A 253 -5.57 -8.15 12.52
C GLN A 253 -4.61 -9.35 12.50
N ASP A 254 -5.11 -10.58 12.58
CA ASP A 254 -4.31 -11.79 12.49
C ASP A 254 -3.81 -12.03 11.07
N GLY A 255 -4.63 -11.73 10.06
CA GLY A 255 -4.21 -11.75 8.67
C GLY A 255 -3.10 -10.73 8.38
N TYR A 256 -3.17 -9.54 8.98
CA TYR A 256 -2.13 -8.53 8.85
C TYR A 256 -0.80 -8.90 9.51
N ARG A 257 -0.77 -9.84 10.46
CA ARG A 257 0.51 -10.39 10.97
C ARG A 257 1.31 -11.10 9.89
N ASP A 258 0.65 -11.74 8.92
CA ASP A 258 1.33 -12.36 7.78
C ASP A 258 1.94 -11.30 6.86
N TRP A 259 1.22 -10.20 6.58
CA TRP A 259 1.73 -9.06 5.82
C TRP A 259 2.90 -8.37 6.54
N THR A 260 2.78 -8.23 7.85
CA THR A 260 3.86 -7.71 8.71
C THR A 260 5.11 -8.57 8.59
N ARG A 261 4.97 -9.90 8.63
CA ARG A 261 6.11 -10.82 8.45
C ARG A 261 6.73 -10.71 7.08
N ALA A 262 5.93 -10.61 6.02
CA ALA A 262 6.41 -10.41 4.65
C ALA A 262 7.25 -9.13 4.53
N LEU A 263 6.76 -8.01 5.07
CA LEU A 263 7.47 -6.74 5.00
C LEU A 263 8.74 -6.74 5.86
N LEU A 264 8.68 -7.27 7.08
CA LEU A 264 9.83 -7.36 7.98
C LEU A 264 10.92 -8.34 7.51
N ALA A 265 10.62 -9.22 6.56
CA ALA A 265 11.62 -10.13 5.97
C ALA A 265 12.58 -9.42 5.01
N VAL A 266 12.22 -8.23 4.54
CA VAL A 266 13.02 -7.44 3.58
C VAL A 266 13.49 -6.09 4.15
N LEU A 267 13.09 -5.76 5.41
CA LEU A 267 13.55 -4.60 6.18
C LEU A 267 14.64 -5.02 7.18
#